data_a64f23a06daf1f7e0ae72a42f680a35b
#
_entry.id   a64f23a06daf1f7e0ae72a42f680a35b
#
_cell.length_a   1.000
_cell.length_b   1.000
_cell.length_c   1.000
_cell.angle_alpha   90.00
_cell.angle_beta   90.00
_cell.angle_gamma   90.00
#
_symmetry.space_group_name_H-M   'P 1'
#
loop_
_entity.id
_entity.type
_entity.pdbx_description
1 polymer ?
#
loop_
_entity_poly.entity_id
_entity_poly.type
_entity_poly.pdbx_seq_one_letter_code
_entity_poly.pdbx_strand_id
1 'polypeptide(L)'
;MSLLAITSCYEDKGNYDYREMNDIEISVETESSFYALGDKVISKPELVFTLGKENSDLSYEWTFDGHVIGDTKDLEWIADTIASTKELRLAVLDNNTGVTYFGSTYISVSSAYASNGWVVLSEKEGNSTLSFLREQTEEGIL
;
A
#
# COMPACT_ATOMS: atom_id res chain seq x y z
N MET A 1 -66.53 -22.15 15.97
CA MET A 1 -65.40 -21.16 15.75
C MET A 1 -64.13 -21.96 15.69
N SER A 2 -63.64 -22.22 14.46
CA SER A 2 -62.47 -23.06 14.24
C SER A 2 -61.25 -22.12 13.95
N LEU A 3 -60.26 -22.17 14.82
CA LEU A 3 -59.02 -21.37 14.71
C LEU A 3 -58.01 -22.16 13.87
N LEU A 4 -57.82 -21.76 12.61
CA LEU A 4 -56.77 -22.28 11.75
C LEU A 4 -55.44 -21.62 12.13
N ALA A 5 -54.58 -22.33 12.84
CA ALA A 5 -53.18 -21.95 13.02
C ALA A 5 -52.40 -22.40 11.78
N ILE A 6 -52.04 -21.45 10.93
CA ILE A 6 -51.10 -21.65 9.83
C ILE A 6 -49.70 -21.50 10.41
N THR A 7 -49.06 -22.62 10.79
CA THR A 7 -47.63 -22.68 11.06
C THR A 7 -46.89 -22.80 9.71
N SER A 8 -46.54 -21.69 9.12
CA SER A 8 -45.60 -21.66 8.01
C SER A 8 -44.17 -21.79 8.57
N CYS A 9 -43.73 -23.01 8.85
CA CYS A 9 -42.32 -23.32 8.93
C CYS A 9 -41.78 -23.41 7.51
N TYR A 10 -41.22 -22.34 7.01
CA TYR A 10 -40.33 -22.38 5.85
C TYR A 10 -39.01 -23.00 6.35
N GLU A 11 -38.87 -24.33 6.20
CA GLU A 11 -37.57 -24.98 6.35
C GLU A 11 -36.72 -24.52 5.17
N ASP A 12 -35.83 -23.56 5.43
CA ASP A 12 -34.75 -23.26 4.55
C ASP A 12 -33.86 -24.52 4.44
N LYS A 13 -34.09 -25.29 3.40
CA LYS A 13 -33.21 -26.38 3.00
C LYS A 13 -31.99 -25.74 2.34
N GLY A 14 -31.16 -25.09 3.17
CA GLY A 14 -29.92 -24.46 2.74
C GLY A 14 -29.02 -25.43 2.01
N ASN A 15 -29.20 -25.50 0.71
CA ASN A 15 -28.30 -26.17 -0.21
C ASN A 15 -27.22 -25.17 -0.61
N TYR A 16 -26.56 -24.58 0.40
CA TYR A 16 -25.45 -23.69 0.19
C TYR A 16 -24.20 -24.55 0.00
N ASP A 17 -23.70 -24.56 -1.23
CA ASP A 17 -22.42 -25.13 -1.57
C ASP A 17 -21.34 -24.18 -1.02
N TYR A 18 -21.00 -24.33 0.27
CA TYR A 18 -19.95 -23.54 0.92
C TYR A 18 -18.61 -23.94 0.33
N ARG A 19 -18.10 -23.11 -0.58
CA ARG A 19 -16.70 -23.19 -0.98
C ARG A 19 -15.89 -22.40 0.04
N GLU A 20 -14.90 -23.04 0.61
CA GLU A 20 -13.91 -22.34 1.41
C GLU A 20 -13.26 -21.27 0.53
N MET A 21 -13.34 -20.01 0.96
CA MET A 21 -12.64 -18.91 0.29
C MET A 21 -11.20 -18.89 0.75
N ASN A 22 -10.29 -18.69 -0.20
CA ASN A 22 -8.88 -18.55 0.07
C ASN A 22 -8.61 -17.05 0.31
N ASP A 23 -8.84 -16.60 1.53
CA ASP A 23 -8.61 -15.21 1.91
C ASP A 23 -7.13 -14.85 1.83
N ILE A 24 -6.86 -13.59 1.52
CA ILE A 24 -5.50 -13.05 1.37
C ILE A 24 -5.25 -12.03 2.47
N GLU A 25 -4.31 -12.31 3.35
CA GLU A 25 -3.75 -11.34 4.28
C GLU A 25 -2.57 -10.65 3.63
N ILE A 26 -2.55 -9.31 3.65
CA ILE A 26 -1.56 -8.50 2.95
C ILE A 26 -0.79 -7.67 3.97
N SER A 27 0.53 -7.87 4.04
CA SER A 27 1.46 -7.04 4.79
C SER A 27 2.24 -6.14 3.83
N VAL A 28 2.14 -4.82 4.04
CA VAL A 28 2.82 -3.81 3.25
C VAL A 28 3.89 -3.14 4.08
N GLU A 29 5.14 -3.27 3.65
CA GLU A 29 6.30 -2.64 4.27
C GLU A 29 7.08 -1.83 3.24
N THR A 30 7.74 -0.77 3.71
CA THR A 30 8.64 0.07 2.93
C THR A 30 9.97 0.22 3.67
N GLU A 31 11.05 0.52 2.97
CA GLU A 31 12.38 0.69 3.57
C GLU A 31 12.43 1.87 4.57
N SER A 32 11.58 2.87 4.38
CA SER A 32 11.47 4.04 5.24
C SER A 32 10.01 4.52 5.30
N SER A 33 9.66 5.20 6.38
CA SER A 33 8.38 5.93 6.46
C SER A 33 8.51 7.40 6.01
N PHE A 34 9.75 7.86 5.70
CA PHE A 34 10.02 9.22 5.26
C PHE A 34 10.84 9.23 3.97
N TYR A 35 10.32 9.93 2.98
CA TYR A 35 10.94 10.10 1.67
C TYR A 35 11.07 11.58 1.31
N ALA A 36 12.01 11.90 0.47
CA ALA A 36 12.05 13.20 -0.19
C ALA A 36 11.40 13.11 -1.57
N LEU A 37 10.92 14.23 -2.06
CA LEU A 37 10.46 14.35 -3.44
C LEU A 37 11.57 13.91 -4.40
N GLY A 38 11.29 12.97 -5.29
CA GLY A 38 12.25 12.35 -6.20
C GLY A 38 12.90 11.07 -5.68
N ASP A 39 12.72 10.71 -4.41
CA ASP A 39 13.21 9.43 -3.89
C ASP A 39 12.41 8.26 -4.48
N LYS A 40 13.08 7.11 -4.62
CA LYS A 40 12.46 5.87 -5.04
C LYS A 40 11.85 5.15 -3.83
N VAL A 41 10.54 4.93 -3.88
CA VAL A 41 9.80 4.13 -2.91
C VAL A 41 9.70 2.71 -3.43
N ILE A 42 10.17 1.74 -2.65
CA ILE A 42 10.11 0.32 -2.98
C ILE A 42 9.29 -0.38 -1.90
N SER A 43 8.35 -1.23 -2.33
CA SER A 43 7.63 -2.13 -1.44
C SER A 43 7.49 -3.50 -2.10
N LYS A 44 7.73 -4.55 -1.31
CA LYS A 44 7.54 -5.95 -1.69
C LYS A 44 6.56 -6.57 -0.70
N PRO A 45 5.25 -6.48 -0.97
CA PRO A 45 4.24 -6.94 -0.03
C PRO A 45 4.29 -8.45 0.14
N GLU A 46 4.09 -8.90 1.37
CA GLU A 46 3.87 -10.30 1.68
C GLU A 46 2.36 -10.61 1.59
N LEU A 47 2.03 -11.66 0.84
CA LEU A 47 0.67 -12.16 0.71
C LEU A 47 0.59 -13.55 1.34
N VAL A 48 -0.25 -13.70 2.36
CA VAL A 48 -0.49 -14.97 3.05
C VAL A 48 -1.88 -15.47 2.67
N PHE A 49 -1.96 -16.68 2.13
CA PHE A 49 -3.20 -17.29 1.67
C PHE A 49 -3.71 -18.27 2.72
N THR A 50 -4.98 -18.15 3.14
CA THR A 50 -5.57 -18.96 4.22
C THR A 50 -5.51 -20.47 3.93
N LEU A 51 -5.68 -20.86 2.66
CA LEU A 51 -5.61 -22.27 2.26
C LEU A 51 -4.18 -22.73 1.88
N GLY A 52 -3.15 -21.88 2.12
CA GLY A 52 -1.75 -22.19 1.86
C GLY A 52 -1.39 -22.34 0.39
N LYS A 53 -2.28 -21.98 -0.53
CA LYS A 53 -2.06 -22.03 -1.98
C LYS A 53 -2.35 -20.66 -2.58
N GLU A 54 -1.40 -20.14 -3.34
CA GLU A 54 -1.55 -18.88 -4.06
C GLU A 54 -2.69 -18.95 -5.08
N ASN A 55 -3.53 -17.90 -5.12
CA ASN A 55 -4.56 -17.75 -6.14
C ASN A 55 -3.90 -17.45 -7.50
N SER A 56 -4.44 -18.03 -8.57
CA SER A 56 -3.78 -18.04 -9.88
C SER A 56 -4.04 -16.80 -10.75
N ASP A 57 -5.01 -15.96 -10.37
CA ASP A 57 -5.43 -14.82 -11.19
C ASP A 57 -5.69 -13.62 -10.27
N LEU A 58 -4.63 -12.84 -10.03
CA LEU A 58 -4.64 -11.67 -9.17
C LEU A 58 -4.31 -10.42 -9.97
N SER A 59 -5.04 -9.35 -9.70
CA SER A 59 -4.73 -7.99 -10.19
C SER A 59 -4.36 -7.10 -9.01
N TYR A 60 -3.46 -6.16 -9.24
CA TYR A 60 -2.88 -5.30 -8.22
C TYR A 60 -3.14 -3.84 -8.55
N GLU A 61 -3.38 -3.01 -7.54
CA GLU A 61 -3.46 -1.57 -7.67
C GLU A 61 -2.85 -0.91 -6.44
N TRP A 62 -1.83 -0.09 -6.66
CA TRP A 62 -1.23 0.74 -5.63
C TRP A 62 -1.79 2.14 -5.66
N THR A 63 -2.13 2.66 -4.49
CA THR A 63 -2.57 4.05 -4.34
C THR A 63 -1.78 4.76 -3.25
N PHE A 64 -1.47 6.04 -3.49
CA PHE A 64 -0.93 6.96 -2.51
C PHE A 64 -1.80 8.21 -2.45
N ASP A 65 -2.28 8.57 -1.24
CA ASP A 65 -3.24 9.66 -1.04
C ASP A 65 -4.44 9.62 -2.01
N GLY A 66 -4.91 8.39 -2.34
CA GLY A 66 -6.04 8.15 -3.25
C GLY A 66 -5.72 8.21 -4.74
N HIS A 67 -4.47 8.46 -5.14
CA HIS A 67 -4.03 8.46 -6.53
C HIS A 67 -3.34 7.13 -6.88
N VAL A 68 -3.69 6.55 -8.04
CA VAL A 68 -3.06 5.31 -8.52
C VAL A 68 -1.62 5.59 -8.92
N ILE A 69 -0.68 4.78 -8.40
CA ILE A 69 0.77 4.91 -8.62
C ILE A 69 1.43 3.64 -9.17
N GLY A 70 0.71 2.53 -9.24
CA GLY A 70 1.23 1.26 -9.78
C GLY A 70 0.15 0.18 -9.89
N ASP A 71 0.42 -0.84 -10.72
CA ASP A 71 -0.48 -1.95 -11.04
C ASP A 71 0.19 -3.33 -10.96
N THR A 72 1.37 -3.39 -10.37
CA THR A 72 2.15 -4.64 -10.20
C THR A 72 2.19 -5.05 -8.72
N LYS A 73 2.50 -6.33 -8.45
CA LYS A 73 2.62 -6.83 -7.08
C LYS A 73 3.63 -6.01 -6.27
N ASP A 74 4.85 -5.88 -6.81
CA ASP A 74 5.91 -5.10 -6.19
C ASP A 74 5.81 -3.64 -6.66
N LEU A 75 5.92 -2.71 -5.72
CA LEU A 75 5.92 -1.28 -6.03
C LEU A 75 7.34 -0.79 -6.26
N GLU A 76 7.53 -0.06 -7.36
CA GLU A 76 8.66 0.83 -7.60
C GLU A 76 8.10 2.17 -8.09
N TRP A 77 8.05 3.15 -7.20
CA TRP A 77 7.48 4.47 -7.50
C TRP A 77 8.47 5.57 -7.16
N ILE A 78 8.57 6.58 -8.01
CA ILE A 78 9.32 7.80 -7.69
C ILE A 78 8.35 8.78 -7.02
N ALA A 79 8.64 9.16 -5.79
CA ALA A 79 7.81 10.09 -5.03
C ALA A 79 7.73 11.45 -5.74
N ASP A 80 6.60 11.72 -6.38
CA ASP A 80 6.36 12.90 -7.22
C ASP A 80 5.44 13.94 -6.56
N THR A 81 4.89 13.61 -5.40
CA THR A 81 3.90 14.44 -4.70
C THR A 81 4.28 14.62 -3.24
N ILE A 82 4.37 15.89 -2.79
CA ILE A 82 4.61 16.21 -1.37
C ILE A 82 3.35 15.92 -0.57
N ALA A 83 3.48 15.13 0.48
CA ALA A 83 2.39 14.78 1.38
C ALA A 83 2.91 14.52 2.79
N SER A 84 2.25 15.12 3.79
CA SER A 84 2.45 14.70 5.19
C SER A 84 1.76 13.35 5.38
N THR A 85 2.26 12.51 6.25
CA THR A 85 1.81 11.14 6.55
C THR A 85 0.50 10.71 5.86
N LYS A 86 0.62 9.99 4.76
CA LYS A 86 -0.50 9.51 3.95
C LYS A 86 -0.44 8.00 3.79
N GLU A 87 -1.59 7.42 3.54
CA GLU A 87 -1.72 6.00 3.30
C GLU A 87 -1.12 5.62 1.94
N LEU A 88 -0.19 4.67 1.97
CA LEU A 88 0.26 3.89 0.82
C LEU A 88 -0.46 2.55 0.89
N ARG A 89 -1.34 2.26 -0.07
CA ARG A 89 -2.25 1.13 -0.03
C ARG A 89 -2.11 0.26 -1.26
N LEU A 90 -2.10 -1.05 -1.03
CA LEU A 90 -2.23 -2.07 -2.06
C LEU A 90 -3.63 -2.67 -2.02
N ALA A 91 -4.30 -2.69 -3.16
CA ALA A 91 -5.50 -3.49 -3.41
C ALA A 91 -5.12 -4.71 -4.26
N VAL A 92 -5.56 -5.89 -3.85
CA VAL A 92 -5.37 -7.15 -4.57
C VAL A 92 -6.74 -7.71 -4.90
N LEU A 93 -7.09 -7.72 -6.18
CA LEU A 93 -8.34 -8.30 -6.67
C LEU A 93 -8.09 -9.76 -7.09
N ASP A 94 -8.83 -10.68 -6.49
CA ASP A 94 -8.94 -12.04 -7.02
C ASP A 94 -9.98 -12.06 -8.14
N ASN A 95 -9.51 -12.17 -9.38
CA ASN A 95 -10.38 -12.14 -10.56
C ASN A 95 -11.31 -13.35 -10.67
N ASN A 96 -11.00 -14.46 -9.98
CA ASN A 96 -11.84 -15.65 -9.98
C ASN A 96 -13.07 -15.49 -9.06
N THR A 97 -12.90 -14.79 -7.94
CA THR A 97 -13.94 -14.59 -6.93
C THR A 97 -14.59 -13.22 -7.00
N GLY A 98 -13.87 -12.23 -7.57
CA GLY A 98 -14.25 -10.82 -7.57
C GLY A 98 -14.05 -10.13 -6.22
N VAL A 99 -13.36 -10.76 -5.27
CA VAL A 99 -13.09 -10.20 -3.94
C VAL A 99 -11.80 -9.39 -3.98
N THR A 100 -11.83 -8.20 -3.36
CA THR A 100 -10.66 -7.34 -3.23
C THR A 100 -10.16 -7.33 -1.79
N TYR A 101 -8.88 -7.59 -1.61
CA TYR A 101 -8.16 -7.55 -0.33
C TYR A 101 -7.28 -6.31 -0.27
N PHE A 102 -7.01 -5.80 0.93
CA PHE A 102 -6.26 -4.57 1.11
C PHE A 102 -5.15 -4.74 2.15
N GLY A 103 -4.00 -4.16 1.86
CA GLY A 103 -2.92 -3.93 2.81
C GLY A 103 -2.43 -2.50 2.70
N SER A 104 -1.97 -1.90 3.79
CA SER A 104 -1.48 -0.53 3.75
C SER A 104 -0.40 -0.25 4.78
N THR A 105 0.37 0.80 4.51
CA THR A 105 1.30 1.44 5.43
C THR A 105 1.21 2.95 5.28
N TYR A 106 1.88 3.70 6.13
CA TYR A 106 1.87 5.17 6.08
C TYR A 106 3.26 5.70 5.80
N ILE A 107 3.36 6.58 4.82
CA ILE A 107 4.59 7.28 4.48
C ILE A 107 4.38 8.78 4.38
N SER A 108 5.47 9.53 4.50
CA SER A 108 5.52 10.98 4.29
C SER A 108 6.48 11.29 3.17
N VAL A 109 6.11 12.23 2.31
CA VAL A 109 6.98 12.76 1.25
C VAL A 109 7.17 14.24 1.48
N SER A 110 8.39 14.68 1.74
CA SER A 110 8.75 16.07 1.96
C SER A 110 9.53 16.66 0.78
N SER A 111 9.60 17.99 0.70
CA SER A 111 10.51 18.60 -0.27
C SER A 111 11.96 18.21 0.04
N ALA A 112 12.79 18.10 -0.99
CA ALA A 112 14.22 17.77 -0.84
C ALA A 112 14.97 18.75 0.10
N TYR A 113 14.41 19.94 0.31
CA TYR A 113 14.99 21.01 1.13
C TYR A 113 14.34 21.17 2.51
N ALA A 114 13.36 20.30 2.85
CA ALA A 114 12.66 20.36 4.15
C ALA A 114 13.42 19.65 5.29
N SER A 115 14.54 18.98 4.98
CA SER A 115 15.40 18.32 5.97
C SER A 115 16.49 19.26 6.45
N ASN A 116 17.01 19.03 7.66
CA ASN A 116 18.21 19.70 8.15
C ASN A 116 19.39 19.42 7.21
N GLY A 117 20.12 20.43 6.85
CA GLY A 117 21.25 20.29 5.94
C GLY A 117 22.01 21.61 5.78
N TRP A 118 23.08 21.55 5.02
CA TRP A 118 23.96 22.68 4.76
C TRP A 118 23.78 23.17 3.33
N VAL A 119 23.55 24.45 3.18
CA VAL A 119 23.60 25.12 1.86
C VAL A 119 24.99 25.59 1.64
N VAL A 120 25.63 25.10 0.59
CA VAL A 120 27.00 25.48 0.21
C VAL A 120 26.93 26.26 -1.10
N LEU A 121 27.38 27.52 -1.06
CA LEU A 121 27.61 28.33 -2.24
C LEU A 121 29.05 28.11 -2.67
N SER A 122 29.29 27.64 -3.88
CA SER A 122 30.59 27.46 -4.46
C SER A 122 30.70 28.24 -5.78
N GLU A 123 31.90 28.72 -6.09
CA GLU A 123 32.21 29.34 -7.38
C GLU A 123 33.21 28.46 -8.12
N LYS A 124 32.92 28.16 -9.38
CA LYS A 124 33.82 27.50 -10.29
C LYS A 124 33.77 28.17 -11.64
N GLU A 125 34.92 28.63 -12.12
CA GLU A 125 35.07 29.26 -13.44
C GLU A 125 34.15 30.47 -13.68
N GLY A 126 33.92 31.27 -12.62
CA GLY A 126 33.06 32.46 -12.68
C GLY A 126 31.56 32.17 -12.58
N ASN A 127 31.18 30.91 -12.38
CA ASN A 127 29.78 30.50 -12.17
C ASN A 127 29.56 30.15 -10.71
N SER A 128 28.52 30.74 -10.11
CA SER A 128 28.09 30.39 -8.75
C SER A 128 27.19 29.17 -8.79
N THR A 129 27.51 28.18 -7.96
CA THR A 129 26.71 26.95 -7.79
C THR A 129 26.22 26.83 -6.35
N LEU A 130 24.94 26.66 -6.18
CA LEU A 130 24.32 26.38 -4.88
C LEU A 130 24.13 24.86 -4.73
N SER A 131 24.75 24.29 -3.70
CA SER A 131 24.60 22.87 -3.38
C SER A 131 23.97 22.72 -2.02
N PHE A 132 23.05 21.74 -1.89
CA PHE A 132 22.44 21.37 -0.62
C PHE A 132 22.98 20.01 -0.16
N LEU A 133 23.60 19.99 1.02
CA LEU A 133 24.08 18.78 1.67
C LEU A 133 23.09 18.40 2.77
N ARG A 134 22.40 17.27 2.60
CA ARG A 134 21.48 16.73 3.60
C ARG A 134 22.27 16.01 4.69
N GLU A 135 21.91 16.26 5.95
CA GLU A 135 22.36 15.46 7.06
C GLU A 135 21.65 14.11 7.00
N GLN A 136 22.37 13.02 6.76
CA GLN A 136 21.85 11.67 6.97
C GLN A 136 21.97 11.36 8.46
N THR A 137 20.86 11.37 9.16
CA THR A 137 20.79 10.81 10.50
C THR A 137 20.80 9.29 10.34
N GLU A 138 21.93 8.64 10.65
CA GLU A 138 21.95 7.20 10.88
C GLU A 138 21.12 6.95 12.13
N GLU A 139 19.84 6.57 11.98
CA GLU A 139 19.06 6.05 13.08
C GLU A 139 19.52 4.63 13.39
N GLY A 140 20.18 4.50 14.54
CA GLY A 140 20.05 3.27 15.32
C GLY A 140 21.15 2.24 15.17
N ILE A 141 22.26 2.45 15.88
CA ILE A 141 22.93 1.35 16.57
C ILE A 141 22.92 1.70 18.06
N LEU A 142 21.96 1.13 18.77
CA LEU A 142 22.05 0.84 20.20
C LEU A 142 21.71 -0.63 20.42
#